data_b06a2e50a0dc39af4914eb8aded1f863
#
_entry.id   b06a2e50a0dc39af4914eb8aded1f863
#
_cell.length_a   1.000
_cell.length_b   1.000
_cell.length_c   1.000
_cell.angle_alpha   90.00
_cell.angle_beta   90.00
_cell.angle_gamma   90.00
#
_symmetry.space_group_name_H-M   'P 1'
#
loop_
_entity.id
_entity.type
_entity.pdbx_description
1 polymer ?
#
loop_
_entity_poly.entity_id
_entity_poly.type
_entity_poly.pdbx_seq_one_letter_code
_entity_poly.pdbx_strand_id
1 'polypeptide(L)'
;CIDLGMKVLFLADQHEFITQFFDHVYGNEEEGIPKCTNIPELEAKYGFKMCGHPETDADFENFQFFGMPYQQFASKKGRERFDRIKDKIGTVVVDEVHSASAPVFARVLSMFPSLYRFGVTGTVSRKDKKDYVIRTLIGPVVARTNIEALTPTVTVHKTNTPTTKSRTWVFIMKHLCSNAARNQQIVDDIVRDLRNGRNVVVPVIFRDHATKLRAMINKEMGKDVCELFVGGGGNKNKIERKKILQQARLGTTTCVIGIRRLLQRGLNVKQWDTIYEIIPINNKPNLKQETSRVRTPLEGKKTPRVRLYVDMQVGASLGCARASLNHMIGFEYKIAKSSRALVSEVLSAGSQRHRGGSESDGFDLNAYENESMGAVDSLSAGGPGSRRSMHNGL
;
A
#
# COMPACT_ATOMS: atom_id res chain seq x y z
N CYS A 1 20.48 -18.99 -15.01
CA CYS A 1 19.61 -18.93 -16.22
C CYS A 1 20.25 -18.18 -17.35
N ILE A 2 20.88 -17.02 -17.11
CA ILE A 2 21.56 -16.24 -18.15
C ILE A 2 22.70 -17.07 -18.78
N ASP A 3 23.48 -17.81 -17.97
CA ASP A 3 24.52 -18.73 -18.45
C ASP A 3 23.98 -19.84 -19.36
N LEU A 4 22.69 -20.18 -19.26
CA LEU A 4 22.01 -21.18 -20.09
C LEU A 4 21.29 -20.53 -21.29
N GLY A 5 21.50 -19.24 -21.56
CA GLY A 5 20.80 -18.50 -22.62
C GLY A 5 19.31 -18.28 -22.37
N MET A 6 18.82 -18.60 -21.16
CA MET A 6 17.40 -18.42 -20.82
C MET A 6 17.13 -17.06 -20.22
N LYS A 7 15.91 -16.58 -20.39
CA LYS A 7 15.48 -15.25 -19.97
C LYS A 7 14.75 -15.30 -18.62
N VAL A 8 14.72 -14.14 -17.94
CA VAL A 8 14.06 -13.96 -16.65
C VAL A 8 12.84 -13.05 -16.82
N LEU A 9 11.70 -13.46 -16.28
CA LEU A 9 10.48 -12.68 -16.25
C LEU A 9 10.16 -12.27 -14.81
N PHE A 10 10.09 -10.96 -14.57
CA PHE A 10 9.64 -10.35 -13.33
C PHE A 10 8.15 -9.99 -13.43
N LEU A 11 7.32 -10.61 -12.63
CA LEU A 11 5.89 -10.39 -12.58
C LEU A 11 5.52 -9.56 -11.34
N ALA A 12 4.81 -8.48 -11.57
CA ALA A 12 4.26 -7.64 -10.51
C ALA A 12 2.76 -7.36 -10.74
N ASP A 13 2.08 -6.81 -9.74
CA ASP A 13 0.67 -6.40 -9.86
C ASP A 13 0.50 -5.14 -10.73
N GLN A 14 1.47 -4.25 -10.75
CA GLN A 14 1.38 -2.97 -11.44
C GLN A 14 2.70 -2.54 -12.08
N HIS A 15 2.58 -1.68 -13.11
CA HIS A 15 3.75 -1.10 -13.79
C HIS A 15 4.66 -0.29 -12.86
N GLU A 16 4.08 0.37 -11.86
CA GLU A 16 4.81 1.15 -10.88
C GLU A 16 5.83 0.31 -10.11
N PHE A 17 5.50 -0.93 -9.74
CA PHE A 17 6.45 -1.84 -9.06
C PHE A 17 7.60 -2.27 -9.97
N ILE A 18 7.31 -2.49 -11.25
CA ILE A 18 8.32 -2.81 -12.24
C ILE A 18 9.26 -1.61 -12.42
N THR A 19 8.72 -0.42 -12.57
CA THR A 19 9.52 0.81 -12.67
C THR A 19 10.41 0.98 -11.42
N GLN A 20 9.86 0.81 -10.22
CA GLN A 20 10.64 0.89 -8.98
C GLN A 20 11.75 -0.15 -8.91
N PHE A 21 11.48 -1.38 -9.32
CA PHE A 21 12.50 -2.41 -9.36
C PHE A 21 13.66 -2.01 -10.28
N PHE A 22 13.33 -1.47 -11.47
CA PHE A 22 14.35 -1.00 -12.43
C PHE A 22 15.11 0.22 -11.90
N ASP A 23 14.43 1.17 -11.25
CA ASP A 23 15.07 2.31 -10.59
C ASP A 23 16.06 1.84 -9.51
N HIS A 24 15.76 0.77 -8.78
CA HIS A 24 16.71 0.21 -7.81
C HIS A 24 17.88 -0.53 -8.46
N VAL A 25 17.68 -1.10 -9.62
CA VAL A 25 18.76 -1.82 -10.35
C VAL A 25 19.68 -0.86 -11.06
N TYR A 26 19.14 0.05 -11.87
CA TYR A 26 19.92 0.98 -12.68
C TYR A 26 20.27 2.31 -11.98
N GLY A 27 19.66 2.57 -10.85
CA GLY A 27 19.69 3.87 -10.19
C GLY A 27 18.70 4.84 -10.82
N ASN A 28 18.35 5.85 -10.06
CA ASN A 28 17.51 6.96 -10.51
C ASN A 28 18.03 8.23 -9.81
N GLU A 29 18.79 9.05 -10.53
CA GLU A 29 19.41 10.26 -9.99
C GLU A 29 18.35 11.28 -9.54
N GLU A 30 17.21 11.39 -10.26
CA GLU A 30 16.13 12.30 -9.90
C GLU A 30 15.49 11.92 -8.56
N GLU A 31 15.49 10.62 -8.21
CA GLU A 31 14.95 10.10 -6.96
C GLU A 31 16.02 9.81 -5.90
N GLY A 32 17.29 10.08 -6.19
CA GLY A 32 18.42 9.82 -5.30
C GLY A 32 18.63 8.32 -5.03
N ILE A 33 18.28 7.45 -5.97
CA ILE A 33 18.45 6.00 -5.86
C ILE A 33 19.78 5.63 -6.53
N PRO A 34 20.78 5.10 -5.78
CA PRO A 34 22.05 4.69 -6.39
C PRO A 34 21.88 3.45 -7.26
N LYS A 35 22.66 3.35 -8.34
CA LYS A 35 22.74 2.15 -9.17
C LYS A 35 23.26 0.97 -8.35
N CYS A 36 22.68 -0.22 -8.59
CA CYS A 36 23.17 -1.45 -7.96
C CYS A 36 24.61 -1.76 -8.41
N THR A 37 25.50 -2.01 -7.46
CA THR A 37 26.94 -2.14 -7.67
C THR A 37 27.35 -3.30 -8.57
N ASN A 38 26.53 -4.35 -8.66
CA ASN A 38 26.81 -5.57 -9.43
C ASN A 38 26.39 -5.49 -10.91
N ILE A 39 25.62 -4.47 -11.30
CA ILE A 39 25.11 -4.38 -12.67
C ILE A 39 26.20 -4.19 -13.71
N PRO A 40 27.21 -3.33 -13.53
CA PRO A 40 28.31 -3.19 -14.50
C PRO A 40 29.05 -4.52 -14.78
N GLU A 41 29.24 -5.35 -13.75
CA GLU A 41 29.85 -6.66 -13.89
C GLU A 41 28.98 -7.61 -14.71
N LEU A 42 27.67 -7.64 -14.43
CA LEU A 42 26.71 -8.46 -15.16
C LEU A 42 26.58 -7.99 -16.63
N GLU A 43 26.58 -6.69 -16.88
CA GLU A 43 26.56 -6.13 -18.22
C GLU A 43 27.84 -6.53 -19.01
N ALA A 44 29.03 -6.42 -18.39
CA ALA A 44 30.29 -6.75 -19.02
C ALA A 44 30.44 -8.26 -19.29
N LYS A 45 30.05 -9.12 -18.33
CA LYS A 45 30.24 -10.56 -18.41
C LYS A 45 29.21 -11.27 -19.29
N TYR A 46 27.95 -10.83 -19.24
CA TYR A 46 26.83 -11.53 -19.87
C TYR A 46 26.09 -10.69 -20.92
N GLY A 47 26.50 -9.46 -21.20
CA GLY A 47 25.70 -8.51 -22.01
C GLY A 47 24.31 -8.27 -21.42
N PHE A 48 24.20 -8.30 -20.08
CA PHE A 48 22.93 -8.24 -19.37
C PHE A 48 22.20 -6.93 -19.67
N LYS A 49 20.96 -7.05 -20.15
CA LYS A 49 20.07 -5.91 -20.42
C LYS A 49 18.67 -6.20 -19.88
N MET A 50 18.01 -5.17 -19.38
CA MET A 50 16.66 -5.26 -18.83
C MET A 50 15.68 -4.39 -19.61
N CYS A 51 14.44 -4.90 -19.80
CA CYS A 51 13.34 -4.16 -20.40
C CYS A 51 12.14 -4.14 -19.45
N GLY A 52 11.70 -2.94 -19.05
CA GLY A 52 10.60 -2.75 -18.12
C GLY A 52 9.20 -2.92 -18.73
N HIS A 53 9.08 -2.87 -20.04
CA HIS A 53 7.78 -2.96 -20.73
C HIS A 53 7.98 -3.44 -22.16
N PRO A 54 8.30 -4.73 -22.37
CA PRO A 54 8.53 -5.26 -23.70
C PRO A 54 7.22 -5.18 -24.54
N GLU A 55 7.30 -4.55 -25.69
CA GLU A 55 6.14 -4.39 -26.60
C GLU A 55 6.33 -5.16 -27.90
N THR A 56 7.57 -5.30 -28.38
CA THR A 56 7.94 -5.89 -29.66
C THR A 56 8.67 -7.23 -29.51
N ASP A 57 8.71 -8.02 -30.57
CA ASP A 57 9.47 -9.26 -30.59
C ASP A 57 10.98 -8.97 -30.45
N ALA A 58 11.46 -7.84 -30.99
CA ALA A 58 12.83 -7.40 -30.84
C ALA A 58 13.20 -7.15 -29.37
N ASP A 59 12.27 -6.66 -28.52
CA ASP A 59 12.53 -6.51 -27.09
C ASP A 59 12.79 -7.88 -26.44
N PHE A 60 12.00 -8.90 -26.81
CA PHE A 60 12.18 -10.27 -26.29
C PHE A 60 13.46 -10.94 -26.80
N GLU A 61 14.03 -10.49 -27.90
CA GLU A 61 15.31 -10.99 -28.41
C GLU A 61 16.50 -10.30 -27.77
N ASN A 62 16.45 -8.99 -27.66
CA ASN A 62 17.57 -8.16 -27.25
C ASN A 62 17.80 -8.07 -25.74
N PHE A 63 16.81 -8.43 -24.91
CA PHE A 63 16.90 -8.32 -23.47
C PHE A 63 16.88 -9.69 -22.79
N GLN A 64 17.54 -9.81 -21.64
CA GLN A 64 17.60 -11.03 -20.84
C GLN A 64 16.61 -11.03 -19.69
N PHE A 65 16.20 -9.84 -19.25
CA PHE A 65 15.29 -9.66 -18.11
C PHE A 65 14.12 -8.75 -18.50
N PHE A 66 12.90 -9.19 -18.20
CA PHE A 66 11.66 -8.48 -18.52
C PHE A 66 10.84 -8.22 -17.29
N GLY A 67 10.27 -7.01 -17.16
CA GLY A 67 9.26 -6.69 -16.15
C GLY A 67 7.89 -6.55 -16.78
N MET A 68 6.89 -7.29 -16.30
CA MET A 68 5.51 -7.23 -16.83
C MET A 68 4.47 -7.36 -15.74
N PRO A 69 3.37 -6.58 -15.78
CA PRO A 69 2.20 -6.86 -14.96
C PRO A 69 1.55 -8.18 -15.37
N TYR A 70 1.23 -9.02 -14.39
CA TYR A 70 0.63 -10.35 -14.70
C TYR A 70 -0.73 -10.24 -15.43
N GLN A 71 -1.48 -9.15 -15.23
CA GLN A 71 -2.77 -8.91 -15.90
C GLN A 71 -2.63 -8.83 -17.42
N GLN A 72 -1.47 -8.43 -17.93
CA GLN A 72 -1.23 -8.38 -19.37
C GLN A 72 -1.39 -9.76 -20.02
N PHE A 73 -1.04 -10.84 -19.32
CA PHE A 73 -1.19 -12.20 -19.82
C PHE A 73 -2.63 -12.75 -19.70
N ALA A 74 -3.51 -12.08 -18.99
CA ALA A 74 -4.91 -12.49 -18.87
C ALA A 74 -5.75 -12.15 -20.11
N SER A 75 -5.32 -11.18 -20.92
CA SER A 75 -5.99 -10.77 -22.17
C SER A 75 -5.69 -11.71 -23.35
N LYS A 76 -6.51 -11.66 -24.41
CA LYS A 76 -6.26 -12.40 -25.66
C LYS A 76 -4.90 -12.04 -26.27
N LYS A 77 -4.61 -10.74 -26.43
CA LYS A 77 -3.33 -10.23 -26.94
C LYS A 77 -2.15 -10.65 -26.05
N GLY A 78 -2.36 -10.69 -24.72
CA GLY A 78 -1.36 -11.16 -23.77
C GLY A 78 -1.05 -12.66 -23.89
N ARG A 79 -2.06 -13.49 -24.21
CA ARG A 79 -1.87 -14.91 -24.48
C ARG A 79 -1.07 -15.17 -25.76
N GLU A 80 -1.35 -14.45 -26.81
CA GLU A 80 -0.59 -14.49 -28.08
C GLU A 80 0.90 -14.12 -27.84
N ARG A 81 1.13 -13.08 -27.01
CA ARG A 81 2.48 -12.69 -26.58
C ARG A 81 3.13 -13.79 -25.73
N PHE A 82 2.38 -14.37 -24.80
CA PHE A 82 2.85 -15.48 -23.96
C PHE A 82 3.33 -16.68 -24.82
N ASP A 83 2.55 -17.08 -25.81
CA ASP A 83 2.89 -18.23 -26.68
C ASP A 83 4.20 -18.05 -27.44
N ARG A 84 4.57 -16.80 -27.74
CA ARG A 84 5.86 -16.47 -28.40
C ARG A 84 7.07 -16.51 -27.48
N ILE A 85 6.88 -16.31 -26.17
CA ILE A 85 8.00 -16.15 -25.23
C ILE A 85 8.12 -17.28 -24.20
N LYS A 86 7.07 -18.08 -23.97
CA LYS A 86 6.99 -19.06 -22.86
C LYS A 86 8.19 -19.99 -22.80
N ASP A 87 8.65 -20.49 -23.96
CA ASP A 87 9.74 -21.46 -24.05
C ASP A 87 11.14 -20.82 -23.88
N LYS A 88 11.21 -19.48 -23.93
CA LYS A 88 12.45 -18.71 -23.71
C LYS A 88 12.63 -18.32 -22.24
N ILE A 89 11.57 -18.38 -21.43
CA ILE A 89 11.57 -17.96 -20.01
C ILE A 89 11.97 -19.13 -19.12
N GLY A 90 13.19 -19.12 -18.63
CA GLY A 90 13.70 -20.15 -17.71
C GLY A 90 13.45 -19.83 -16.24
N THR A 91 13.29 -18.56 -15.90
CA THR A 91 13.03 -18.10 -14.54
C THR A 91 11.87 -17.12 -14.49
N VAL A 92 10.95 -17.32 -13.54
CA VAL A 92 9.92 -16.35 -13.19
C VAL A 92 10.15 -15.88 -11.76
N VAL A 93 10.24 -14.56 -11.60
CA VAL A 93 10.34 -13.89 -10.29
C VAL A 93 9.02 -13.14 -10.06
N VAL A 94 8.41 -13.35 -8.91
CA VAL A 94 7.10 -12.77 -8.56
C VAL A 94 7.26 -11.83 -7.38
N ASP A 95 6.94 -10.57 -7.59
CA ASP A 95 6.84 -9.59 -6.50
C ASP A 95 5.50 -9.69 -5.79
N GLU A 96 5.50 -9.41 -4.48
CA GLU A 96 4.33 -9.54 -3.60
C GLU A 96 3.58 -10.88 -3.83
N VAL A 97 4.34 -11.96 -3.80
CA VAL A 97 3.85 -13.32 -4.14
C VAL A 97 2.63 -13.76 -3.31
N HIS A 98 2.37 -13.11 -2.18
CA HIS A 98 1.14 -13.35 -1.42
C HIS A 98 -0.13 -13.09 -2.24
N SER A 99 -0.05 -12.29 -3.31
CA SER A 99 -1.13 -12.05 -4.27
C SER A 99 -1.33 -13.20 -5.28
N ALA A 100 -0.37 -14.11 -5.42
CA ALA A 100 -0.40 -15.19 -6.40
C ALA A 100 -1.53 -16.23 -6.17
N SER A 101 -2.16 -16.22 -5.00
CA SER A 101 -3.35 -17.04 -4.73
C SER A 101 -4.64 -16.48 -5.38
N ALA A 102 -4.63 -15.27 -5.92
CA ALA A 102 -5.74 -14.77 -6.73
C ALA A 102 -5.88 -15.61 -8.01
N PRO A 103 -7.11 -15.99 -8.40
CA PRO A 103 -7.33 -16.96 -9.50
C PRO A 103 -6.66 -16.56 -10.82
N VAL A 104 -6.67 -15.28 -11.16
CA VAL A 104 -6.05 -14.76 -12.40
C VAL A 104 -4.54 -14.91 -12.32
N PHE A 105 -3.93 -14.54 -11.21
CA PHE A 105 -2.48 -14.62 -11.04
C PHE A 105 -2.01 -16.08 -10.99
N ALA A 106 -2.70 -16.95 -10.23
CA ALA A 106 -2.39 -18.37 -10.19
C ALA A 106 -2.43 -19.00 -11.58
N ARG A 107 -3.44 -18.67 -12.40
CA ARG A 107 -3.55 -19.11 -13.78
C ARG A 107 -2.37 -18.64 -14.62
N VAL A 108 -2.05 -17.35 -14.59
CA VAL A 108 -0.92 -16.80 -15.36
C VAL A 108 0.37 -17.49 -14.96
N LEU A 109 0.63 -17.63 -13.67
CA LEU A 109 1.86 -18.24 -13.17
C LEU A 109 1.99 -19.73 -13.56
N SER A 110 0.89 -20.48 -13.56
CA SER A 110 0.88 -21.89 -13.96
C SER A 110 1.08 -22.10 -15.47
N MET A 111 0.88 -21.08 -16.30
CA MET A 111 1.11 -21.17 -17.75
C MET A 111 2.59 -21.25 -18.12
N PHE A 112 3.50 -20.66 -17.32
CA PHE A 112 4.93 -20.65 -17.64
C PHE A 112 5.60 -21.98 -17.32
N PRO A 113 6.23 -22.65 -18.31
CA PRO A 113 6.99 -23.89 -18.10
C PRO A 113 8.40 -23.60 -17.56
N SER A 114 8.54 -22.52 -16.75
CA SER A 114 9.83 -22.09 -16.24
C SER A 114 10.45 -23.10 -15.28
N LEU A 115 11.75 -23.30 -15.42
CA LEU A 115 12.54 -24.21 -14.59
C LEU A 115 12.64 -23.71 -13.15
N TYR A 116 12.80 -22.39 -12.98
CA TYR A 116 12.94 -21.75 -11.69
C TYR A 116 11.82 -20.75 -11.45
N ARG A 117 11.28 -20.78 -10.23
CA ARG A 117 10.25 -19.83 -9.77
C ARG A 117 10.65 -19.27 -8.42
N PHE A 118 10.69 -17.96 -8.30
CA PHE A 118 10.99 -17.27 -7.06
C PHE A 118 9.86 -16.31 -6.72
N GLY A 119 9.51 -16.24 -5.44
CA GLY A 119 8.54 -15.29 -4.94
C GLY A 119 9.13 -14.44 -3.82
N VAL A 120 8.92 -13.14 -3.88
CA VAL A 120 9.34 -12.19 -2.84
C VAL A 120 8.10 -11.62 -2.18
N THR A 121 8.07 -11.55 -0.85
CA THR A 121 6.98 -10.91 -0.11
C THR A 121 7.41 -10.55 1.31
N GLY A 122 6.90 -9.44 1.81
CA GLY A 122 7.03 -9.08 3.22
C GLY A 122 6.12 -9.88 4.17
N THR A 123 5.13 -10.62 3.62
CA THR A 123 4.14 -11.38 4.40
C THR A 123 3.82 -12.71 3.72
N VAL A 124 4.17 -13.82 4.35
CA VAL A 124 3.91 -15.16 3.80
C VAL A 124 2.53 -15.70 4.24
N SER A 125 2.07 -15.33 5.43
CA SER A 125 0.83 -15.86 6.01
C SER A 125 -0.40 -15.07 5.54
N ARG A 126 -1.44 -15.80 5.15
CA ARG A 126 -2.73 -15.26 4.69
C ARG A 126 -3.87 -15.63 5.65
N LYS A 127 -4.85 -14.74 5.82
CA LYS A 127 -6.05 -15.01 6.62
C LYS A 127 -6.96 -16.10 6.02
N ASP A 128 -6.99 -16.18 4.67
CA ASP A 128 -7.84 -17.12 3.92
C ASP A 128 -7.23 -18.54 3.81
N LYS A 129 -6.13 -18.81 4.50
CA LYS A 129 -5.41 -20.09 4.50
C LYS A 129 -5.00 -20.60 3.11
N LYS A 130 -4.95 -19.72 2.09
CA LYS A 130 -4.54 -20.05 0.71
C LYS A 130 -3.03 -19.93 0.48
N ASP A 131 -2.22 -19.88 1.51
CA ASP A 131 -0.76 -19.94 1.43
C ASP A 131 -0.24 -21.24 0.81
N TYR A 132 -1.01 -22.34 0.88
CA TYR A 132 -0.68 -23.57 0.17
C TYR A 132 -0.59 -23.36 -1.36
N VAL A 133 -1.40 -22.49 -1.95
CA VAL A 133 -1.36 -22.17 -3.40
C VAL A 133 -0.01 -21.57 -3.77
N ILE A 134 0.52 -20.67 -2.93
CA ILE A 134 1.83 -20.07 -3.14
C ILE A 134 2.92 -21.15 -3.09
N ARG A 135 2.84 -22.06 -2.10
CA ARG A 135 3.80 -23.16 -1.96
C ARG A 135 3.76 -24.13 -3.14
N THR A 136 2.56 -24.37 -3.70
CA THR A 136 2.39 -25.25 -4.87
C THR A 136 2.94 -24.60 -6.13
N LEU A 137 2.72 -23.29 -6.33
CA LEU A 137 3.10 -22.59 -7.56
C LEU A 137 4.57 -22.14 -7.58
N ILE A 138 5.12 -21.82 -6.43
CA ILE A 138 6.47 -21.25 -6.28
C ILE A 138 7.38 -22.23 -5.54
N GLY A 139 6.97 -22.69 -4.36
CA GLY A 139 7.78 -23.54 -3.50
C GLY A 139 7.80 -23.08 -2.04
N PRO A 140 8.61 -23.74 -1.20
CA PRO A 140 8.75 -23.37 0.21
C PRO A 140 9.51 -22.06 0.38
N VAL A 141 9.46 -21.50 1.59
CA VAL A 141 10.31 -20.35 1.98
C VAL A 141 11.75 -20.81 2.08
N VAL A 142 12.60 -20.33 1.19
CA VAL A 142 14.04 -20.71 1.11
C VAL A 142 14.97 -19.73 1.79
N ALA A 143 14.54 -18.46 1.94
CA ALA A 143 15.33 -17.43 2.61
C ALA A 143 14.43 -16.42 3.33
N ARG A 144 14.95 -15.86 4.39
CA ARG A 144 14.36 -14.71 5.10
C ARG A 144 15.44 -13.68 5.32
N THR A 145 15.15 -12.44 4.99
CA THR A 145 16.05 -11.32 5.29
C THR A 145 15.67 -10.73 6.64
N ASN A 146 16.65 -10.58 7.51
CA ASN A 146 16.54 -9.78 8.72
C ASN A 146 17.01 -8.35 8.41
N ILE A 147 16.14 -7.57 7.79
CA ILE A 147 16.44 -6.15 7.61
C ILE A 147 16.26 -5.48 8.98
N GLU A 148 17.31 -4.85 9.48
CA GLU A 148 17.21 -4.01 10.66
C GLU A 148 16.15 -2.93 10.40
N ALA A 149 15.07 -2.99 11.15
CA ALA A 149 14.01 -2.03 11.06
C ALA A 149 13.84 -1.34 12.41
N LEU A 150 13.74 -0.03 12.42
CA LEU A 150 13.53 0.73 13.65
C LEU A 150 12.23 0.29 14.33
N THR A 151 12.26 0.20 15.65
CA THR A 151 11.10 -0.15 16.47
C THR A 151 10.29 1.11 16.78
N PRO A 152 9.03 1.23 16.29
CA PRO A 152 8.20 2.40 16.57
C PRO A 152 7.72 2.48 18.01
N THR A 153 7.49 3.71 18.47
CA THR A 153 6.76 3.98 19.71
C THR A 153 5.30 4.27 19.36
N VAL A 154 4.38 3.48 19.92
CA VAL A 154 2.93 3.66 19.74
C VAL A 154 2.40 4.62 20.79
N THR A 155 1.73 5.67 20.36
CA THR A 155 0.92 6.56 21.21
C THR A 155 -0.55 6.38 20.87
N VAL A 156 -1.39 6.25 21.89
CA VAL A 156 -2.83 6.05 21.73
C VAL A 156 -3.57 7.30 22.18
N HIS A 157 -4.50 7.75 21.36
CA HIS A 157 -5.24 8.99 21.56
C HIS A 157 -6.74 8.68 21.59
N LYS A 158 -7.38 8.95 22.74
CA LYS A 158 -8.82 8.83 22.89
C LYS A 158 -9.49 10.01 22.20
N THR A 159 -10.53 9.74 21.42
CA THR A 159 -11.40 10.76 20.85
C THR A 159 -12.76 10.75 21.54
N ASN A 160 -13.44 11.91 21.51
CA ASN A 160 -14.79 12.08 22.02
C ASN A 160 -15.84 12.02 20.91
N THR A 161 -15.62 11.16 19.89
CA THR A 161 -16.59 11.00 18.80
C THR A 161 -17.86 10.35 19.36
N PRO A 162 -19.04 10.96 19.21
CA PRO A 162 -20.29 10.41 19.71
C PRO A 162 -20.63 9.10 18.99
N THR A 163 -21.43 8.27 19.64
CA THR A 163 -21.92 7.04 19.04
C THR A 163 -22.75 7.30 17.77
N THR A 164 -22.77 6.33 16.87
CA THR A 164 -23.62 6.36 15.66
C THR A 164 -24.59 5.20 15.65
N LYS A 165 -25.81 5.42 15.15
CA LYS A 165 -26.80 4.37 14.96
C LYS A 165 -26.51 3.47 13.75
N SER A 166 -25.60 3.90 12.86
CA SER A 166 -25.25 3.14 11.66
C SER A 166 -24.51 1.86 12.03
N ARG A 167 -24.87 0.77 11.35
CA ARG A 167 -24.18 -0.53 11.42
C ARG A 167 -23.27 -0.76 10.22
N THR A 168 -23.42 0.02 9.14
CA THR A 168 -22.64 -0.11 7.93
C THR A 168 -21.29 0.60 8.11
N TRP A 169 -20.20 -0.11 7.88
CA TRP A 169 -18.84 0.38 8.09
C TRP A 169 -18.53 1.71 7.37
N VAL A 170 -19.01 1.86 6.13
CA VAL A 170 -18.84 3.12 5.35
C VAL A 170 -19.43 4.32 6.05
N PHE A 171 -20.65 4.19 6.55
CA PHE A 171 -21.32 5.29 7.26
C PHE A 171 -20.63 5.58 8.59
N ILE A 172 -20.14 4.54 9.28
CA ILE A 172 -19.32 4.71 10.48
C ILE A 172 -18.06 5.52 10.15
N MET A 173 -17.33 5.14 9.11
CA MET A 173 -16.13 5.88 8.67
C MET A 173 -16.45 7.33 8.26
N LYS A 174 -17.53 7.54 7.51
CA LYS A 174 -17.99 8.91 7.16
C LYS A 174 -18.31 9.72 8.42
N HIS A 175 -18.97 9.11 9.41
CA HIS A 175 -19.26 9.75 10.69
C HIS A 175 -17.96 10.17 11.43
N LEU A 176 -16.97 9.28 11.52
CA LEU A 176 -15.66 9.59 12.11
C LEU A 176 -14.96 10.74 11.36
N CYS A 177 -14.91 10.67 10.02
CA CYS A 177 -14.24 11.67 9.18
C CYS A 177 -14.95 13.03 9.17
N SER A 178 -16.26 13.09 9.40
CA SER A 178 -17.03 14.34 9.45
C SER A 178 -16.95 15.04 10.79
N ASN A 179 -16.60 14.35 11.88
CA ASN A 179 -16.58 14.92 13.23
C ASN A 179 -15.54 16.04 13.36
N ALA A 180 -15.99 17.25 13.64
CA ALA A 180 -15.14 18.43 13.65
C ALA A 180 -14.14 18.42 14.84
N ALA A 181 -14.60 18.05 16.04
CA ALA A 181 -13.75 18.01 17.22
C ALA A 181 -12.65 16.96 17.10
N ARG A 182 -12.98 15.78 16.54
CA ARG A 182 -12.02 14.72 16.22
C ARG A 182 -10.97 15.19 15.22
N ASN A 183 -11.40 15.83 14.14
CA ASN A 183 -10.48 16.35 13.12
C ASN A 183 -9.58 17.43 13.69
N GLN A 184 -10.09 18.33 14.54
CA GLN A 184 -9.27 19.34 15.19
C GLN A 184 -8.22 18.71 16.09
N GLN A 185 -8.56 17.72 16.93
CA GLN A 185 -7.60 17.00 17.75
C GLN A 185 -6.49 16.35 16.91
N ILE A 186 -6.84 15.73 15.77
CA ILE A 186 -5.87 15.13 14.84
C ILE A 186 -4.95 16.22 14.27
N VAL A 187 -5.50 17.32 13.83
CA VAL A 187 -4.74 18.46 13.27
C VAL A 187 -3.79 19.05 14.30
N ASP A 188 -4.24 19.27 15.54
CA ASP A 188 -3.42 19.83 16.62
C ASP A 188 -2.22 18.91 16.92
N ASP A 189 -2.43 17.60 16.91
CA ASP A 189 -1.36 16.63 17.11
C ASP A 189 -0.37 16.61 15.93
N ILE A 190 -0.86 16.70 14.67
CA ILE A 190 -0.03 16.77 13.46
C ILE A 190 0.80 18.06 13.49
N VAL A 191 0.18 19.21 13.74
CA VAL A 191 0.85 20.52 13.81
C VAL A 191 1.93 20.50 14.90
N ARG A 192 1.64 19.92 16.06
CA ARG A 192 2.64 19.74 17.13
C ARG A 192 3.83 18.89 16.68
N ASP A 193 3.60 17.79 15.99
CA ASP A 193 4.69 16.96 15.49
C ASP A 193 5.50 17.67 14.39
N LEU A 194 4.86 18.41 13.48
CA LEU A 194 5.52 19.20 12.46
C LEU A 194 6.38 20.32 13.07
N ARG A 195 5.88 21.05 14.07
CA ARG A 195 6.63 22.07 14.81
C ARG A 195 7.83 21.47 15.55
N ASN A 196 7.74 20.20 15.94
CA ASN A 196 8.85 19.44 16.52
C ASN A 196 9.78 18.82 15.43
N GLY A 197 9.65 19.24 14.18
CA GLY A 197 10.49 18.79 13.06
C GLY A 197 10.35 17.30 12.74
N ARG A 198 9.14 16.74 12.84
CA ARG A 198 8.83 15.39 12.41
C ARG A 198 8.33 15.35 10.98
N ASN A 199 8.62 14.26 10.29
CA ASN A 199 8.10 13.97 8.96
C ASN A 199 6.89 13.03 9.08
N VAL A 200 5.75 13.54 8.70
CA VAL A 200 4.43 12.93 8.99
C VAL A 200 3.80 12.35 7.74
N VAL A 201 3.26 11.14 7.86
CA VAL A 201 2.39 10.51 6.87
C VAL A 201 1.04 10.17 7.50
N VAL A 202 -0.05 10.53 6.79
CA VAL A 202 -1.43 10.36 7.27
C VAL A 202 -2.23 9.57 6.24
N PRO A 203 -2.37 8.25 6.42
CA PRO A 203 -3.25 7.43 5.58
C PRO A 203 -4.72 7.77 5.84
N VAL A 204 -5.45 8.08 4.77
CA VAL A 204 -6.90 8.36 4.81
C VAL A 204 -7.66 7.48 3.83
N ILE A 205 -8.97 7.34 4.03
CA ILE A 205 -9.84 6.54 3.16
C ILE A 205 -10.54 7.42 2.13
N PHE A 206 -11.01 8.59 2.53
CA PHE A 206 -11.78 9.49 1.68
C PHE A 206 -10.97 10.71 1.23
N ARG A 207 -11.09 11.04 -0.05
CA ARG A 207 -10.43 12.20 -0.65
C ARG A 207 -10.85 13.53 0.00
N ASP A 208 -12.15 13.68 0.25
CA ASP A 208 -12.69 14.89 0.87
C ASP A 208 -12.13 15.09 2.28
N HIS A 209 -11.96 13.99 3.03
CA HIS A 209 -11.33 14.06 4.34
C HIS A 209 -9.84 14.48 4.24
N ALA A 210 -9.10 13.95 3.26
CA ALA A 210 -7.73 14.39 2.99
C ALA A 210 -7.65 15.89 2.71
N THR A 211 -8.51 16.37 1.83
CA THR A 211 -8.58 17.81 1.46
C THR A 211 -8.92 18.68 2.66
N LYS A 212 -9.88 18.26 3.49
CA LYS A 212 -10.26 18.96 4.71
C LYS A 212 -9.11 19.05 5.71
N LEU A 213 -8.45 17.93 6.01
CA LEU A 213 -7.32 17.89 6.95
C LEU A 213 -6.15 18.73 6.45
N ARG A 214 -5.80 18.66 5.15
CA ARG A 214 -4.76 19.52 4.55
C ARG A 214 -5.05 21.00 4.77
N ALA A 215 -6.28 21.44 4.44
CA ALA A 215 -6.67 22.82 4.60
C ALA A 215 -6.55 23.30 6.05
N MET A 216 -6.97 22.47 7.01
CA MET A 216 -6.85 22.78 8.44
C MET A 216 -5.38 22.85 8.89
N ILE A 217 -4.53 21.89 8.49
CA ILE A 217 -3.11 21.85 8.85
C ILE A 217 -2.38 23.07 8.29
N ASN A 218 -2.55 23.38 7.00
CA ASN A 218 -1.87 24.49 6.36
C ASN A 218 -2.32 25.83 6.97
N LYS A 219 -3.60 25.96 7.34
CA LYS A 219 -4.11 27.12 8.07
C LYS A 219 -3.43 27.31 9.43
N GLU A 220 -3.35 26.24 10.24
CA GLU A 220 -2.72 26.26 11.56
C GLU A 220 -1.19 26.47 11.51
N MET A 221 -0.55 26.04 10.44
CA MET A 221 0.87 26.25 10.20
C MET A 221 1.19 27.63 9.59
N GLY A 222 0.19 28.31 9.03
CA GLY A 222 0.36 29.61 8.34
C GLY A 222 1.11 29.51 7.01
N LYS A 223 1.31 28.31 6.49
CA LYS A 223 2.01 28.02 5.22
C LYS A 223 1.64 26.64 4.67
N ASP A 224 1.89 26.43 3.38
CA ASP A 224 1.67 25.15 2.72
C ASP A 224 2.81 24.16 3.09
N VAL A 225 2.53 23.27 4.02
CA VAL A 225 3.47 22.22 4.50
C VAL A 225 2.98 20.81 4.23
N CYS A 226 1.70 20.68 3.88
CA CYS A 226 1.03 19.40 3.73
C CYS A 226 0.62 19.18 2.27
N GLU A 227 1.04 18.05 1.72
CA GLU A 227 0.74 17.65 0.34
C GLU A 227 -0.27 16.49 0.29
N LEU A 228 -1.07 16.46 -0.80
CA LEU A 228 -2.10 15.45 -1.04
C LEU A 228 -1.62 14.36 -1.99
N PHE A 229 -1.50 13.14 -1.49
CA PHE A 229 -1.19 11.95 -2.29
C PHE A 229 -2.48 11.18 -2.61
N VAL A 230 -3.20 11.62 -3.66
CA VAL A 230 -4.52 11.11 -4.02
C VAL A 230 -4.56 10.59 -5.46
N GLY A 231 -5.51 9.68 -5.74
CA GLY A 231 -5.73 9.11 -7.06
C GLY A 231 -6.73 9.91 -7.92
N GLY A 232 -6.95 9.43 -9.16
CA GLY A 232 -7.86 10.06 -10.14
C GLY A 232 -7.19 11.15 -10.97
N GLY A 233 -7.87 11.70 -11.98
CA GLY A 233 -7.39 12.85 -12.78
C GLY A 233 -6.32 12.54 -13.83
N GLY A 234 -6.14 11.28 -14.22
CA GLY A 234 -5.27 10.91 -15.36
C GLY A 234 -3.77 11.17 -15.15
N ASN A 235 -3.05 11.45 -16.24
CA ASN A 235 -1.59 11.61 -16.21
C ASN A 235 -1.11 12.80 -15.34
N LYS A 236 -1.88 13.87 -15.25
CA LYS A 236 -1.52 15.04 -14.44
C LYS A 236 -1.31 14.66 -12.96
N ASN A 237 -2.24 13.93 -12.38
CA ASN A 237 -2.11 13.50 -10.98
C ASN A 237 -0.98 12.45 -10.78
N LYS A 238 -0.63 11.69 -11.82
CA LYS A 238 0.51 10.77 -11.76
C LYS A 238 1.83 11.53 -11.64
N ILE A 239 2.01 12.59 -12.44
CA ILE A 239 3.18 13.48 -12.40
C ILE A 239 3.26 14.18 -11.03
N GLU A 240 2.14 14.70 -10.54
CA GLU A 240 2.09 15.39 -9.24
C GLU A 240 2.45 14.44 -8.09
N ARG A 241 1.95 13.21 -8.08
CA ARG A 241 2.34 12.21 -7.08
C ARG A 241 3.84 11.89 -7.11
N LYS A 242 4.46 11.77 -8.31
CA LYS A 242 5.91 11.59 -8.42
C LYS A 242 6.65 12.75 -7.78
N LYS A 243 6.25 13.99 -8.06
CA LYS A 243 6.85 15.20 -7.49
C LYS A 243 6.74 15.22 -5.96
N ILE A 244 5.57 14.91 -5.41
CA ILE A 244 5.36 14.84 -3.96
C ILE A 244 6.28 13.80 -3.31
N LEU A 245 6.42 12.61 -3.91
CA LEU A 245 7.30 11.57 -3.38
C LEU A 245 8.77 11.99 -3.44
N GLN A 246 9.21 12.61 -4.52
CA GLN A 246 10.55 13.15 -4.65
C GLN A 246 10.83 14.20 -3.56
N GLN A 247 9.93 15.15 -3.38
CA GLN A 247 10.04 16.17 -2.32
C GLN A 247 10.06 15.56 -0.91
N ALA A 248 9.23 14.52 -0.66
CA ALA A 248 9.21 13.82 0.61
C ALA A 248 10.54 13.06 0.85
N ARG A 249 11.13 12.45 -0.19
CA ARG A 249 12.46 11.79 -0.12
C ARG A 249 13.59 12.77 0.11
N LEU A 250 13.50 13.97 -0.44
CA LEU A 250 14.45 15.04 -0.20
C LEU A 250 14.23 15.74 1.17
N GLY A 251 13.16 15.43 1.86
CA GLY A 251 12.81 16.06 3.16
C GLY A 251 12.26 17.49 3.04
N THR A 252 11.95 17.96 1.83
CA THR A 252 11.36 19.29 1.59
C THR A 252 9.86 19.29 1.88
N THR A 253 9.16 18.16 1.71
CA THR A 253 7.77 17.97 2.14
C THR A 253 7.76 17.15 3.43
N THR A 254 7.30 17.78 4.51
CA THR A 254 7.31 17.19 5.86
C THR A 254 5.98 16.56 6.26
N CYS A 255 4.89 16.81 5.53
CA CYS A 255 3.59 16.23 5.77
C CYS A 255 2.96 15.73 4.47
N VAL A 256 2.57 14.46 4.44
CA VAL A 256 1.84 13.87 3.31
C VAL A 256 0.56 13.21 3.82
N ILE A 257 -0.59 13.67 3.31
CA ILE A 257 -1.88 13.01 3.52
C ILE A 257 -2.22 12.24 2.26
N GLY A 258 -2.40 10.95 2.35
CA GLY A 258 -2.63 10.14 1.15
C GLY A 258 -3.72 9.09 1.31
N ILE A 259 -4.35 8.75 0.19
CA ILE A 259 -5.28 7.62 0.15
C ILE A 259 -4.52 6.35 0.55
N ARG A 260 -5.00 5.66 1.58
CA ARG A 260 -4.37 4.49 2.20
C ARG A 260 -3.85 3.49 1.17
N ARG A 261 -4.67 3.09 0.20
CA ARG A 261 -4.30 2.14 -0.86
C ARG A 261 -3.11 2.61 -1.71
N LEU A 262 -3.02 3.91 -1.98
CA LEU A 262 -1.89 4.46 -2.74
C LEU A 262 -0.62 4.51 -1.89
N LEU A 263 -0.75 4.82 -0.61
CA LEU A 263 0.37 4.81 0.32
C LEU A 263 0.87 3.39 0.65
N GLN A 264 0.00 2.38 0.62
CA GLN A 264 0.38 0.98 0.85
C GLN A 264 1.22 0.39 -0.29
N ARG A 265 1.19 0.97 -1.50
CA ARG A 265 1.86 0.44 -2.68
C ARG A 265 3.30 0.93 -2.75
N GLY A 266 4.26 0.05 -2.45
CA GLY A 266 5.68 0.15 -2.81
C GLY A 266 6.43 1.45 -2.52
N LEU A 267 5.88 2.38 -1.74
CA LEU A 267 6.51 3.66 -1.48
C LEU A 267 7.62 3.53 -0.46
N ASN A 268 8.82 3.90 -0.82
CA ASN A 268 9.95 3.99 0.09
C ASN A 268 10.36 5.46 0.29
N VAL A 269 9.91 6.05 1.41
CA VAL A 269 10.30 7.40 1.84
C VAL A 269 10.96 7.26 3.22
N LYS A 270 12.29 7.18 3.22
CA LYS A 270 13.07 6.94 4.45
C LYS A 270 12.89 8.05 5.50
N GLN A 271 12.56 9.25 5.05
CA GLN A 271 12.38 10.44 5.90
C GLN A 271 11.16 10.35 6.81
N TRP A 272 10.10 9.64 6.43
CA TRP A 272 8.93 9.52 7.29
C TRP A 272 9.27 8.86 8.62
N ASP A 273 9.00 9.54 9.71
CA ASP A 273 9.22 9.06 11.07
C ASP A 273 7.94 8.94 11.90
N THR A 274 6.83 9.54 11.46
CA THR A 274 5.56 9.50 12.20
C THR A 274 4.40 9.15 11.29
N ILE A 275 3.64 8.11 11.65
CA ILE A 275 2.42 7.71 10.94
C ILE A 275 1.19 7.88 11.85
N TYR A 276 0.11 8.37 11.25
CA TYR A 276 -1.16 8.64 11.91
C TYR A 276 -2.22 7.63 11.49
N GLU A 277 -2.48 6.63 12.32
CA GLU A 277 -3.57 5.67 12.15
C GLU A 277 -4.88 6.28 12.65
N ILE A 278 -5.41 7.20 11.84
CA ILE A 278 -6.64 7.93 12.19
C ILE A 278 -7.91 7.10 11.99
N ILE A 279 -7.85 6.05 11.16
CA ILE A 279 -8.87 5.00 11.06
C ILE A 279 -8.18 3.67 11.33
N PRO A 280 -8.49 3.00 12.44
CA PRO A 280 -7.81 1.76 12.84
C PRO A 280 -7.97 0.63 11.81
N ILE A 281 -6.95 -0.22 11.69
CA ILE A 281 -6.89 -1.35 10.75
C ILE A 281 -7.04 -2.67 11.51
N ASN A 282 -8.03 -3.46 11.17
CA ASN A 282 -8.21 -4.81 11.70
C ASN A 282 -7.29 -5.85 10.99
N ASN A 283 -6.82 -5.57 9.77
CA ASN A 283 -6.02 -6.50 8.99
C ASN A 283 -4.53 -6.43 9.38
N LYS A 284 -4.01 -7.52 9.97
CA LYS A 284 -2.61 -7.58 10.45
C LYS A 284 -1.55 -7.33 9.37
N PRO A 285 -1.61 -7.96 8.17
CA PRO A 285 -0.69 -7.68 7.08
C PRO A 285 -0.71 -6.21 6.62
N ASN A 286 -1.89 -5.64 6.41
CA ASN A 286 -2.03 -4.24 5.98
C ASN A 286 -1.47 -3.28 7.03
N LEU A 287 -1.77 -3.50 8.30
CA LEU A 287 -1.23 -2.70 9.40
C LEU A 287 0.31 -2.79 9.47
N LYS A 288 0.87 -4.00 9.32
CA LYS A 288 2.31 -4.21 9.30
C LYS A 288 2.96 -3.46 8.12
N GLN A 289 2.38 -3.58 6.93
CA GLN A 289 2.86 -2.90 5.73
C GLN A 289 2.78 -1.38 5.87
N GLU A 290 1.67 -0.85 6.39
CA GLU A 290 1.44 0.58 6.59
C GLU A 290 2.42 1.16 7.63
N THR A 291 2.51 0.56 8.80
CA THR A 291 3.42 1.02 9.85
C THR A 291 4.90 0.80 9.51
N SER A 292 5.23 -0.10 8.58
CA SER A 292 6.60 -0.29 8.10
C SER A 292 7.17 0.94 7.39
N ARG A 293 6.33 1.83 6.87
CA ARG A 293 6.75 3.06 6.16
C ARG A 293 7.63 3.98 7.00
N VAL A 294 7.45 3.97 8.32
CA VAL A 294 8.24 4.81 9.22
C VAL A 294 9.43 4.08 9.84
N ARG A 295 9.61 2.78 9.55
CA ARG A 295 10.62 1.93 10.20
C ARG A 295 11.96 1.87 9.47
N THR A 296 12.03 2.34 8.23
CA THR A 296 13.27 2.30 7.44
C THR A 296 14.35 3.14 8.12
N PRO A 297 15.54 2.58 8.42
CA PRO A 297 16.64 3.33 9.02
C PRO A 297 17.11 4.47 8.08
N LEU A 298 17.44 5.58 8.69
CA LEU A 298 18.08 6.74 8.06
C LEU A 298 18.89 7.45 9.13
N GLU A 299 20.10 7.87 8.80
CA GLU A 299 20.95 8.64 9.72
C GLU A 299 20.24 9.93 10.17
N GLY A 300 20.31 10.25 11.45
CA GLY A 300 19.63 11.41 12.04
C GLY A 300 18.11 11.30 12.16
N LYS A 301 17.51 10.19 11.73
CA LYS A 301 16.06 9.97 11.84
C LYS A 301 15.61 9.89 13.30
N LYS A 302 14.55 10.60 13.63
CA LYS A 302 13.91 10.51 14.95
C LYS A 302 13.31 9.11 15.16
N THR A 303 13.25 8.66 16.41
CA THR A 303 12.57 7.40 16.76
C THR A 303 11.18 7.35 16.13
N PRO A 304 10.88 6.31 15.34
CA PRO A 304 9.59 6.20 14.65
C PRO A 304 8.42 6.21 15.61
N ARG A 305 7.31 6.80 15.20
CA ARG A 305 6.09 6.88 15.97
C ARG A 305 4.88 6.43 15.20
N VAL A 306 4.00 5.65 15.83
CA VAL A 306 2.66 5.34 15.37
C VAL A 306 1.68 6.02 16.32
N ARG A 307 0.81 6.89 15.78
CA ARG A 307 -0.28 7.51 16.53
C ARG A 307 -1.59 6.83 16.18
N LEU A 308 -2.20 6.15 17.14
CA LEU A 308 -3.46 5.44 16.98
C LEU A 308 -4.59 6.22 17.63
N TYR A 309 -5.64 6.53 16.88
CA TYR A 309 -6.84 7.20 17.39
C TYR A 309 -7.94 6.18 17.70
N VAL A 310 -8.53 6.30 18.90
CA VAL A 310 -9.51 5.36 19.41
C VAL A 310 -10.80 6.08 19.77
N ASP A 311 -11.87 5.74 19.03
CA ASP A 311 -13.20 6.28 19.20
C ASP A 311 -13.99 5.38 20.17
N MET A 312 -13.84 5.64 21.49
CA MET A 312 -14.34 4.75 22.55
C MET A 312 -15.85 4.50 22.50
N GLN A 313 -16.63 5.47 22.03
CA GLN A 313 -18.09 5.37 21.95
C GLN A 313 -18.59 4.75 20.66
N VAL A 314 -17.72 4.48 19.69
CA VAL A 314 -18.07 3.87 18.40
C VAL A 314 -17.61 2.42 18.37
N GLY A 315 -18.50 1.49 18.72
CA GLY A 315 -18.16 0.10 19.01
C GLY A 315 -17.36 -0.61 17.91
N ALA A 316 -17.71 -0.42 16.63
CA ALA A 316 -16.98 -1.03 15.52
C ALA A 316 -15.55 -0.43 15.37
N SER A 317 -15.39 0.90 15.53
CA SER A 317 -14.08 1.57 15.54
C SER A 317 -13.23 1.09 16.72
N LEU A 318 -13.82 0.99 17.90
CA LEU A 318 -13.16 0.46 19.10
C LEU A 318 -12.69 -0.99 18.90
N GLY A 319 -13.51 -1.84 18.28
CA GLY A 319 -13.13 -3.21 17.92
C GLY A 319 -11.91 -3.27 16.98
N CYS A 320 -11.90 -2.43 15.94
CA CYS A 320 -10.76 -2.31 15.04
C CYS A 320 -9.51 -1.76 15.74
N ALA A 321 -9.65 -0.74 16.60
CA ALA A 321 -8.53 -0.19 17.36
C ALA A 321 -7.91 -1.23 18.32
N ARG A 322 -8.74 -2.03 18.99
CA ARG A 322 -8.29 -3.15 19.82
C ARG A 322 -7.50 -4.18 19.01
N ALA A 323 -8.00 -4.56 17.83
CA ALA A 323 -7.30 -5.48 16.93
C ALA A 323 -5.94 -4.89 16.48
N SER A 324 -5.92 -3.60 16.10
CA SER A 324 -4.69 -2.88 15.76
C SER A 324 -3.67 -2.91 16.91
N LEU A 325 -4.09 -2.63 18.13
CA LEU A 325 -3.21 -2.66 19.31
C LEU A 325 -2.64 -4.06 19.55
N ASN A 326 -3.47 -5.10 19.51
CA ASN A 326 -3.01 -6.48 19.67
C ASN A 326 -1.99 -6.85 18.59
N HIS A 327 -2.19 -6.40 17.35
CA HIS A 327 -1.23 -6.62 16.26
C HIS A 327 0.07 -5.86 16.51
N MET A 328 0.03 -4.59 16.93
CA MET A 328 1.22 -3.79 17.21
C MET A 328 2.02 -4.36 18.40
N ILE A 329 1.35 -4.86 19.43
CA ILE A 329 1.98 -5.58 20.52
C ILE A 329 2.66 -6.86 20.01
N GLY A 330 1.97 -7.63 19.16
CA GLY A 330 2.53 -8.81 18.51
C GLY A 330 3.64 -8.52 17.49
N PHE A 331 3.82 -7.26 17.07
CA PHE A 331 4.98 -6.78 16.29
C PHE A 331 6.12 -6.27 17.20
N GLU A 332 5.98 -6.38 18.52
CA GLU A 332 6.93 -5.91 19.52
C GLU A 332 7.16 -4.38 19.47
N TYR A 333 6.15 -3.61 19.08
CA TYR A 333 6.21 -2.16 19.11
C TYR A 333 6.16 -1.65 20.56
N LYS A 334 6.92 -0.59 20.84
CA LYS A 334 6.98 0.00 22.18
C LYS A 334 5.73 0.84 22.45
N ILE A 335 4.98 0.55 23.51
CA ILE A 335 3.87 1.39 23.95
C ILE A 335 4.42 2.55 24.78
N ALA A 336 4.08 3.79 24.42
CA ALA A 336 4.46 4.97 25.18
C ALA A 336 3.94 4.91 26.62
N LYS A 337 4.75 5.34 27.59
CA LYS A 337 4.35 5.33 29.01
C LYS A 337 3.01 6.04 29.26
N SER A 338 2.81 7.20 28.62
CA SER A 338 1.59 8.00 28.69
C SER A 338 0.33 7.31 28.10
N SER A 339 0.49 6.28 27.29
CA SER A 339 -0.62 5.56 26.65
C SER A 339 -1.00 4.26 27.34
N ARG A 340 -0.23 3.78 28.31
CA ARG A 340 -0.42 2.45 28.92
C ARG A 340 -1.80 2.28 29.56
N ALA A 341 -2.27 3.28 30.30
CA ALA A 341 -3.59 3.23 30.94
C ALA A 341 -4.72 3.11 29.90
N LEU A 342 -4.67 3.94 28.84
CA LEU A 342 -5.66 3.89 27.76
C LEU A 342 -5.58 2.58 26.96
N VAL A 343 -4.38 2.04 26.72
CA VAL A 343 -4.21 0.72 26.08
C VAL A 343 -4.91 -0.35 26.91
N SER A 344 -4.72 -0.37 28.24
CA SER A 344 -5.43 -1.31 29.12
C SER A 344 -6.94 -1.14 29.07
N GLU A 345 -7.45 0.10 29.07
CA GLU A 345 -8.87 0.42 28.91
C GLU A 345 -9.44 -0.13 27.58
N VAL A 346 -8.73 0.10 26.46
CA VAL A 346 -9.15 -0.36 25.12
C VAL A 346 -9.16 -1.89 25.03
N LEU A 347 -8.15 -2.55 25.58
CA LEU A 347 -8.04 -4.01 25.53
C LEU A 347 -9.10 -4.69 26.41
N SER A 348 -9.40 -4.14 27.59
CA SER A 348 -10.41 -4.67 28.50
C SER A 348 -11.87 -4.42 28.07
N ALA A 349 -12.14 -3.34 27.34
CA ALA A 349 -13.49 -2.97 26.90
C ALA A 349 -14.21 -4.04 26.05
N GLY A 350 -13.52 -5.08 25.59
CA GLY A 350 -14.08 -6.18 24.81
C GLY A 350 -14.39 -7.45 25.59
N SER A 351 -13.82 -7.61 26.80
CA SER A 351 -13.97 -8.84 27.57
C SER A 351 -15.37 -9.03 28.15
N GLN A 352 -16.14 -7.94 28.30
CA GLN A 352 -17.48 -7.99 28.88
C GLN A 352 -18.59 -8.34 27.88
N ARG A 353 -18.36 -8.27 26.55
CA ARG A 353 -19.41 -8.53 25.53
C ARG A 353 -19.46 -9.97 25.00
N HIS A 354 -18.50 -10.83 25.32
CA HIS A 354 -18.44 -12.22 24.83
C HIS A 354 -19.26 -13.25 25.64
N ARG A 355 -20.07 -12.85 26.62
CA ARG A 355 -20.96 -13.78 27.35
C ARG A 355 -22.38 -13.92 26.78
N GLY A 356 -22.69 -13.32 25.67
CA GLY A 356 -23.98 -13.45 25.03
C GLY A 356 -23.95 -13.05 23.56
N GLY A 357 -23.94 -14.02 22.65
CA GLY A 357 -24.24 -13.78 21.24
C GLY A 357 -23.14 -14.21 20.28
N SER A 358 -23.56 -14.95 19.28
CA SER A 358 -22.88 -15.52 18.11
C SER A 358 -21.71 -14.72 17.55
N GLU A 359 -20.74 -15.46 17.05
CA GLU A 359 -19.60 -14.97 16.22
C GLU A 359 -20.06 -13.89 15.24
N SER A 360 -19.58 -12.66 15.46
CA SER A 360 -19.72 -11.60 14.47
C SER A 360 -18.72 -11.90 13.36
N ASP A 361 -19.20 -12.23 12.17
CA ASP A 361 -18.45 -12.30 10.94
C ASP A 361 -17.53 -11.09 10.85
N GLY A 362 -16.23 -11.35 10.86
CA GLY A 362 -15.20 -10.31 10.74
C GLY A 362 -15.35 -9.62 9.40
N PHE A 363 -15.84 -8.39 9.42
CA PHE A 363 -16.00 -7.57 8.22
C PHE A 363 -14.65 -7.43 7.51
N ASP A 364 -14.55 -7.95 6.28
CA ASP A 364 -13.35 -7.85 5.46
C ASP A 364 -13.31 -6.49 4.75
N LEU A 365 -12.46 -5.60 5.27
CA LEU A 365 -12.20 -4.29 4.68
C LEU A 365 -11.77 -4.39 3.20
N ASN A 366 -11.06 -5.47 2.81
CA ASN A 366 -10.62 -5.68 1.43
C ASN A 366 -11.77 -6.05 0.49
N ALA A 367 -12.76 -6.82 0.96
CA ALA A 367 -13.95 -7.13 0.18
C ALA A 367 -14.75 -5.87 -0.12
N TYR A 368 -14.96 -5.03 0.90
CA TYR A 368 -15.66 -3.77 0.78
C TYR A 368 -14.90 -2.76 -0.11
N GLU A 369 -13.59 -2.64 0.08
CA GLU A 369 -12.76 -1.75 -0.73
C GLU A 369 -12.75 -2.15 -2.21
N ASN A 370 -12.92 -3.44 -2.53
CA ASN A 370 -13.05 -3.92 -3.92
C ASN A 370 -14.43 -3.60 -4.51
N GLU A 371 -15.52 -3.72 -3.75
CA GLU A 371 -16.88 -3.40 -4.21
C GLU A 371 -17.10 -1.90 -4.42
N SER A 372 -16.55 -1.05 -3.55
CA SER A 372 -16.73 0.40 -3.65
C SER A 372 -15.98 1.05 -4.84
N MET A 373 -14.90 0.43 -5.32
CA MET A 373 -14.16 0.93 -6.50
C MET A 373 -14.86 0.59 -7.80
N GLY A 374 -15.53 -0.56 -7.91
CA GLY A 374 -16.37 -0.88 -9.06
C GLY A 374 -17.55 0.09 -9.24
N ALA A 375 -18.08 0.61 -8.14
CA ALA A 375 -19.17 1.58 -8.16
C ALA A 375 -18.73 3.03 -8.49
N VAL A 376 -17.52 3.41 -8.13
CA VAL A 376 -17.00 4.77 -8.43
C VAL A 376 -16.53 4.89 -9.88
N ASP A 377 -15.95 3.84 -10.46
CA ASP A 377 -15.57 3.84 -11.88
C ASP A 377 -16.79 3.78 -12.81
N SER A 378 -17.90 3.16 -12.41
CA SER A 378 -19.15 3.15 -13.18
C SER A 378 -19.88 4.51 -13.18
N LEU A 379 -19.69 5.34 -12.16
CA LEU A 379 -20.29 6.69 -12.07
C LEU A 379 -19.48 7.75 -12.83
N SER A 380 -18.19 7.51 -13.11
CA SER A 380 -17.36 8.41 -13.91
C SER A 380 -17.45 8.19 -15.42
N ALA A 381 -18.06 7.09 -15.86
CA ALA A 381 -18.25 6.76 -17.28
C ALA A 381 -19.56 7.31 -17.89
N GLY A 382 -20.43 7.94 -17.10
CA GLY A 382 -21.65 8.59 -17.56
C GLY A 382 -21.40 10.01 -18.08
N GLY A 383 -20.90 10.14 -19.30
CA GLY A 383 -20.90 11.38 -20.06
C GLY A 383 -22.30 11.72 -20.57
N PRO A 384 -22.62 13.00 -20.85
CA PRO A 384 -23.98 13.43 -21.17
C PRO A 384 -24.48 12.81 -22.48
N GLY A 385 -25.59 12.08 -22.36
CA GLY A 385 -26.25 11.41 -23.46
C GLY A 385 -26.68 12.40 -24.56
N SER A 386 -26.32 12.08 -25.80
CA SER A 386 -26.83 12.71 -26.99
C SER A 386 -28.33 12.50 -27.08
N ARG A 387 -29.10 13.60 -27.05
CA ARG A 387 -30.53 13.64 -27.44
C ARG A 387 -30.65 13.19 -28.89
N ARG A 388 -31.21 12.01 -29.11
CA ARG A 388 -31.77 11.65 -30.40
C ARG A 388 -33.11 12.39 -30.56
N SER A 389 -33.15 13.31 -31.48
CA SER A 389 -34.39 13.90 -31.98
C SER A 389 -35.22 12.82 -32.72
N MET A 390 -36.42 12.55 -32.20
CA MET A 390 -37.46 11.90 -33.03
C MET A 390 -37.95 12.88 -34.06
N HIS A 391 -37.76 12.57 -35.32
CA HIS A 391 -38.55 13.14 -36.40
C HIS A 391 -39.52 12.06 -36.85
N ASN A 392 -40.83 12.35 -36.61
CA ASN A 392 -41.95 11.75 -37.29
C ASN A 392 -42.01 12.34 -38.72
N GLY A 393 -42.35 11.51 -39.68
CA GLY A 393 -42.73 12.03 -40.99
C GLY A 393 -42.86 10.95 -42.05
N LEU A 394 -44.10 10.49 -42.26
CA LEU A 394 -44.69 9.91 -43.49
C LEU A 394 -44.00 8.68 -44.11
#